data_6191533f452d9d7387051068cd432869
#
_entry.id   6191533f452d9d7387051068cd432869
#
_cell.length_a   1.000
_cell.length_b   1.000
_cell.length_c   1.000
_cell.angle_alpha   90.00
_cell.angle_beta   90.00
_cell.angle_gamma   90.00
#
_symmetry.space_group_name_H-M   'P 1'
#
loop_
_entity.id
_entity.type
_entity.pdbx_description
1 polymer ?
#
loop_
_entity_poly.entity_id
_entity_poly.type
_entity_poly.pdbx_seq_one_letter_code
_entity_poly.pdbx_strand_id
1 'polypeptide(L)'
;MSIWQRVSFTHRFSQLPSAFYTLVEPQPLDNTRWVAWNGEFAQQFGLPAAQNDELLAVFSGQSEFEPFRPLAMKYAGHQFGVYNPDLGDGRGLLLAEIEHQNGTWFDIHLKGAGLTPYSRMGDGRAVLRSTIREYLCSEAMAGLGIPTTRALGMMVSDTPVYREKTEFGAMLIRMAETHVRFGHFEHLFYTNQLAEQKLLADKVIEWHFADSASAEKPYAAMFGEIVQKTADMIAYWQAYGFAHGVMNTDNMSILGQTFDYGPFGFLDDYEPGYICNHSDYQGRYAFEQQPRIALWNLSALAHALSPLVEREDLEQALSQFEGRLSQQFSRLMRSKLGLKTKIAEDGRLFESMFELLNQNHTDYTRFFRALSNLDKQPAQEVIDLFIDREAAQAWLDLYLARCELEVDEIGEPISAEQRCEQMRQANPKYILRNYLAQLAIDKAEEGDFSEVHRLAEILRHPYDSQPEFEAYAKLPPEWGKKMEISCSS
;
A
#
# COMPACT_ATOMS: atom_id res chain seq x y z
N MET A 1 23.31 -5.33 -27.97
CA MET A 1 22.88 -6.42 -27.06
C MET A 1 21.43 -6.14 -26.70
N SER A 2 20.55 -7.15 -26.76
CA SER A 2 19.15 -6.98 -26.34
C SER A 2 19.11 -6.55 -24.88
N ILE A 3 18.23 -5.62 -24.53
CA ILE A 3 18.00 -5.17 -23.14
C ILE A 3 17.52 -6.29 -22.22
N TRP A 4 16.99 -7.38 -22.80
CA TRP A 4 16.41 -8.54 -22.11
C TRP A 4 17.42 -9.65 -21.76
N GLN A 5 18.70 -9.53 -22.17
CA GLN A 5 19.69 -10.60 -21.99
C GLN A 5 20.04 -10.92 -20.53
N ARG A 6 19.75 -9.99 -19.61
CA ARG A 6 20.02 -10.13 -18.18
C ARG A 6 18.76 -10.35 -17.35
N VAL A 7 17.64 -10.56 -18.02
CA VAL A 7 16.33 -10.66 -17.38
C VAL A 7 15.89 -12.11 -17.43
N SER A 8 15.53 -12.67 -16.27
CA SER A 8 14.93 -14.00 -16.16
C SER A 8 13.43 -13.88 -15.99
N PHE A 9 12.66 -14.64 -16.78
CA PHE A 9 11.21 -14.72 -16.70
C PHE A 9 10.76 -16.13 -16.34
N THR A 10 9.62 -16.23 -15.66
CA THR A 10 8.89 -17.47 -15.40
C THR A 10 7.39 -17.27 -15.50
N HIS A 11 6.62 -18.37 -15.43
CA HIS A 11 5.17 -18.37 -15.59
C HIS A 11 4.52 -19.33 -14.59
N ARG A 12 4.87 -19.21 -13.30
CA ARG A 12 4.39 -20.11 -12.26
C ARG A 12 2.87 -20.13 -12.17
N PHE A 13 2.24 -18.93 -12.18
CA PHE A 13 0.79 -18.82 -12.09
C PHE A 13 0.09 -19.38 -13.33
N SER A 14 0.64 -19.17 -14.54
CA SER A 14 0.04 -19.68 -15.77
C SER A 14 0.22 -21.21 -15.98
N GLN A 15 0.98 -21.87 -15.11
CA GLN A 15 1.03 -23.34 -15.05
C GLN A 15 -0.15 -23.95 -14.29
N LEU A 16 -0.91 -23.16 -13.56
CA LEU A 16 -2.14 -23.59 -12.94
C LEU A 16 -3.21 -23.90 -14.00
N PRO A 17 -4.23 -24.71 -13.68
CA PRO A 17 -5.35 -24.96 -14.58
C PRO A 17 -6.13 -23.69 -14.97
N SER A 18 -6.87 -23.75 -16.07
CA SER A 18 -7.70 -22.63 -16.57
C SER A 18 -8.83 -22.17 -15.62
N ALA A 19 -9.04 -22.89 -14.52
CA ALA A 19 -9.94 -22.46 -13.46
C ALA A 19 -9.48 -21.16 -12.77
N PHE A 20 -8.18 -20.83 -12.83
CA PHE A 20 -7.56 -19.70 -12.13
C PHE A 20 -7.44 -18.44 -12.97
N TYR A 21 -7.53 -18.53 -14.29
CA TYR A 21 -7.31 -17.41 -15.20
C TYR A 21 -7.92 -17.64 -16.58
N THR A 22 -7.91 -16.58 -17.37
CA THR A 22 -8.15 -16.63 -18.82
C THR A 22 -6.98 -15.95 -19.53
N LEU A 23 -6.46 -16.59 -20.59
CA LEU A 23 -5.44 -15.95 -21.46
C LEU A 23 -6.11 -14.83 -22.25
N VAL A 24 -5.52 -13.63 -22.18
CA VAL A 24 -6.03 -12.42 -22.83
C VAL A 24 -4.85 -11.57 -23.25
N GLU A 25 -4.79 -11.20 -24.53
CA GLU A 25 -3.79 -10.27 -25.02
C GLU A 25 -4.11 -8.83 -24.62
N PRO A 26 -3.11 -8.01 -24.29
CA PRO A 26 -3.30 -6.59 -24.02
C PRO A 26 -3.79 -5.87 -25.28
N GLN A 27 -4.72 -4.95 -25.09
CA GLN A 27 -5.22 -4.07 -26.15
C GLN A 27 -4.42 -2.77 -26.13
N PRO A 28 -3.57 -2.50 -27.12
CA PRO A 28 -2.79 -1.29 -27.18
C PRO A 28 -3.63 0.00 -27.12
N LEU A 29 -3.01 1.08 -26.70
CA LEU A 29 -3.57 2.43 -26.71
C LEU A 29 -2.91 3.26 -27.82
N ASP A 30 -3.63 4.29 -28.33
CA ASP A 30 -3.13 5.15 -29.39
C ASP A 30 -2.07 6.12 -28.89
N ASN A 31 -0.96 6.26 -29.64
CA ASN A 31 0.12 7.20 -29.33
C ASN A 31 0.61 7.11 -27.88
N THR A 32 0.84 5.87 -27.40
CA THR A 32 1.31 5.63 -26.05
C THR A 32 2.70 6.23 -25.85
N ARG A 33 2.90 6.89 -24.70
CA ARG A 33 4.15 7.51 -24.29
C ARG A 33 4.40 7.35 -22.80
N TRP A 34 5.67 7.32 -22.41
CA TRP A 34 6.04 7.27 -21.00
C TRP A 34 5.60 8.53 -20.24
N VAL A 35 5.04 8.33 -19.05
CA VAL A 35 4.90 9.37 -18.03
C VAL A 35 6.01 9.24 -17.02
N ALA A 36 6.27 8.02 -16.52
CA ALA A 36 7.31 7.75 -15.55
C ALA A 36 7.89 6.34 -15.72
N TRP A 37 9.16 6.19 -15.36
CA TRP A 37 9.89 4.93 -15.31
C TRP A 37 10.74 4.89 -14.04
N ASN A 38 10.60 3.86 -13.24
CA ASN A 38 11.34 3.68 -12.00
C ASN A 38 12.67 2.96 -12.26
N GLY A 39 13.66 3.72 -12.73
CA GLY A 39 14.94 3.16 -13.17
C GLY A 39 15.73 2.45 -12.10
N GLU A 40 15.72 2.93 -10.86
CA GLU A 40 16.40 2.29 -9.73
C GLU A 40 15.77 0.94 -9.39
N PHE A 41 14.44 0.89 -9.40
CA PHE A 41 13.72 -0.36 -9.18
C PHE A 41 13.89 -1.32 -10.37
N ALA A 42 13.86 -0.82 -11.60
CA ALA A 42 14.09 -1.60 -12.82
C ALA A 42 15.45 -2.32 -12.83
N GLN A 43 16.51 -1.65 -12.37
CA GLN A 43 17.85 -2.22 -12.31
C GLN A 43 17.95 -3.44 -11.40
N GLN A 44 17.09 -3.54 -10.38
CA GLN A 44 17.06 -4.71 -9.48
C GLN A 44 16.60 -6.00 -10.18
N PHE A 45 16.01 -5.87 -11.38
CA PHE A 45 15.56 -6.97 -12.24
C PHE A 45 16.41 -7.12 -13.52
N GLY A 46 17.52 -6.40 -13.62
CA GLY A 46 18.35 -6.40 -14.82
C GLY A 46 17.79 -5.56 -15.99
N LEU A 47 16.73 -4.81 -15.76
CA LEU A 47 16.16 -3.87 -16.75
C LEU A 47 16.96 -2.57 -16.79
N PRO A 48 16.90 -1.79 -17.92
CA PRO A 48 17.58 -0.51 -18.03
C PRO A 48 17.11 0.52 -17.01
N ALA A 49 18.03 1.36 -16.51
CA ALA A 49 17.70 2.50 -15.67
C ALA A 49 16.89 3.58 -16.42
N ALA A 50 17.12 3.73 -17.72
CA ALA A 50 16.40 4.68 -18.55
C ALA A 50 15.32 3.98 -19.39
N GLN A 51 14.17 4.62 -19.49
CA GLN A 51 13.10 4.24 -20.41
C GLN A 51 13.57 4.32 -21.88
N ASN A 52 13.00 3.49 -22.75
CA ASN A 52 13.25 3.51 -24.18
C ASN A 52 12.04 2.99 -24.97
N ASP A 53 12.10 3.08 -26.31
CA ASP A 53 11.01 2.71 -27.20
C ASP A 53 10.75 1.19 -27.22
N GLU A 54 11.78 0.36 -27.02
CA GLU A 54 11.63 -1.10 -26.96
C GLU A 54 10.81 -1.51 -25.73
N LEU A 55 11.13 -0.94 -24.55
CA LEU A 55 10.35 -1.14 -23.33
C LEU A 55 8.92 -0.62 -23.49
N LEU A 56 8.76 0.55 -24.13
CA LEU A 56 7.44 1.12 -24.37
C LEU A 56 6.58 0.19 -25.22
N ALA A 57 7.10 -0.27 -26.35
CA ALA A 57 6.38 -1.13 -27.26
C ALA A 57 5.96 -2.46 -26.62
N VAL A 58 6.85 -3.06 -25.80
CA VAL A 58 6.60 -4.31 -25.10
C VAL A 58 5.55 -4.13 -23.99
N PHE A 59 5.74 -3.16 -23.09
CA PHE A 59 4.84 -3.00 -21.95
C PHE A 59 3.50 -2.37 -22.30
N SER A 60 3.39 -1.64 -23.43
CA SER A 60 2.11 -1.11 -23.90
C SER A 60 1.28 -2.14 -24.71
N GLY A 61 1.84 -3.33 -24.97
CA GLY A 61 1.21 -4.34 -25.81
C GLY A 61 1.23 -4.01 -27.30
N GLN A 62 2.03 -3.04 -27.74
CA GLN A 62 2.19 -2.70 -29.18
C GLN A 62 3.06 -3.71 -29.92
N SER A 63 3.93 -4.42 -29.21
CA SER A 63 4.77 -5.48 -29.73
C SER A 63 4.54 -6.78 -28.97
N GLU A 64 4.42 -7.88 -29.67
CA GLU A 64 4.49 -9.19 -29.08
C GLU A 64 5.88 -9.41 -28.48
N PHE A 65 5.92 -9.99 -27.29
CA PHE A 65 7.14 -10.33 -26.59
C PHE A 65 7.04 -11.76 -26.08
N GLU A 66 7.74 -12.67 -26.74
CA GLU A 66 7.65 -14.12 -26.52
C GLU A 66 7.76 -14.54 -25.04
N PRO A 67 8.61 -13.88 -24.20
CA PRO A 67 8.64 -14.17 -22.78
C PRO A 67 7.37 -13.78 -22.00
N PHE A 68 6.40 -13.06 -22.57
CA PHE A 68 5.15 -12.76 -21.92
C PHE A 68 4.06 -13.77 -22.28
N ARG A 69 3.27 -14.13 -21.29
CA ARG A 69 2.06 -14.95 -21.45
C ARG A 69 0.89 -14.28 -20.72
N PRO A 70 0.31 -13.23 -21.33
CA PRO A 70 -0.65 -12.40 -20.63
C PRO A 70 -1.91 -13.17 -20.23
N LEU A 71 -2.35 -12.96 -19.01
CA LEU A 71 -3.56 -13.59 -18.47
C LEU A 71 -4.30 -12.66 -17.51
N ALA A 72 -5.62 -12.79 -17.47
CA ALA A 72 -6.47 -12.18 -16.46
C ALA A 72 -6.75 -13.21 -15.35
N MET A 73 -6.41 -12.86 -14.11
CA MET A 73 -6.65 -13.71 -12.94
C MET A 73 -8.14 -13.72 -12.58
N LYS A 74 -8.60 -14.87 -12.07
CA LYS A 74 -9.99 -15.08 -11.68
C LYS A 74 -10.10 -15.14 -10.16
N TYR A 75 -10.90 -14.25 -9.61
CA TYR A 75 -11.19 -14.18 -8.17
C TYR A 75 -12.58 -13.60 -7.94
N ALA A 76 -13.05 -13.68 -6.71
CA ALA A 76 -14.27 -13.06 -6.22
C ALA A 76 -13.92 -12.18 -5.00
N GLY A 77 -14.89 -11.83 -4.19
CA GLY A 77 -14.63 -11.18 -2.92
C GLY A 77 -15.85 -10.53 -2.29
N HIS A 78 -15.69 -10.10 -1.03
CA HIS A 78 -16.68 -9.31 -0.34
C HIS A 78 -16.37 -7.82 -0.51
N GLN A 79 -17.30 -7.11 -1.13
CA GLN A 79 -17.25 -5.66 -1.32
C GLN A 79 -18.28 -5.01 -0.39
N PHE A 80 -17.83 -4.09 0.46
CA PHE A 80 -18.67 -3.51 1.54
C PHE A 80 -19.39 -4.59 2.40
N GLY A 81 -18.76 -5.74 2.57
CA GLY A 81 -19.30 -6.87 3.35
C GLY A 81 -20.28 -7.76 2.61
N VAL A 82 -20.53 -7.52 1.33
CA VAL A 82 -21.40 -8.34 0.48
C VAL A 82 -20.56 -9.13 -0.53
N TYR A 83 -20.77 -10.45 -0.60
CA TYR A 83 -20.06 -11.30 -1.56
C TYR A 83 -20.44 -10.96 -3.01
N ASN A 84 -19.44 -10.76 -3.85
CA ASN A 84 -19.57 -10.52 -5.28
C ASN A 84 -18.80 -11.62 -6.03
N PRO A 85 -19.52 -12.53 -6.74
CA PRO A 85 -18.88 -13.62 -7.47
C PRO A 85 -18.21 -13.17 -8.78
N ASP A 86 -18.63 -12.03 -9.32
CA ASP A 86 -18.29 -11.55 -10.66
C ASP A 86 -17.15 -10.50 -10.60
N LEU A 87 -16.02 -10.90 -10.02
CA LEU A 87 -14.79 -10.11 -10.00
C LEU A 87 -13.70 -10.78 -10.84
N GLY A 88 -12.48 -10.41 -10.63
CA GLY A 88 -11.30 -10.83 -11.38
C GLY A 88 -10.58 -9.63 -11.97
N ASP A 89 -9.51 -9.88 -12.71
CA ASP A 89 -8.74 -8.81 -13.37
C ASP A 89 -9.54 -8.17 -14.52
N GLY A 90 -10.49 -7.30 -14.17
CA GLY A 90 -11.38 -6.65 -15.12
C GLY A 90 -10.73 -5.58 -16.01
N ARG A 91 -9.51 -5.16 -15.68
CA ARG A 91 -8.72 -4.16 -16.42
C ARG A 91 -7.22 -4.35 -16.31
N GLY A 92 -6.80 -5.54 -15.92
CA GLY A 92 -5.39 -5.82 -15.69
C GLY A 92 -5.00 -7.20 -16.19
N LEU A 93 -3.72 -7.39 -16.49
CA LEU A 93 -3.16 -8.66 -16.97
C LEU A 93 -1.86 -8.95 -16.26
N LEU A 94 -1.70 -10.16 -15.72
CA LEU A 94 -0.40 -10.69 -15.36
C LEU A 94 0.32 -11.08 -16.66
N LEU A 95 1.47 -10.44 -16.93
CA LEU A 95 2.24 -10.66 -18.16
C LEU A 95 3.22 -11.82 -18.01
N ALA A 96 3.97 -11.83 -16.93
CA ALA A 96 4.99 -12.81 -16.55
C ALA A 96 5.39 -12.57 -15.09
N GLU A 97 6.24 -13.44 -14.57
CA GLU A 97 7.00 -13.21 -13.35
C GLU A 97 8.47 -12.99 -13.71
N ILE A 98 9.10 -12.03 -13.03
CA ILE A 98 10.48 -11.60 -13.27
C ILE A 98 11.34 -11.85 -12.02
N GLU A 99 12.58 -12.27 -12.20
CA GLU A 99 13.50 -12.54 -11.10
C GLU A 99 14.18 -11.25 -10.61
N HIS A 100 14.05 -10.97 -9.32
CA HIS A 100 14.79 -9.93 -8.63
C HIS A 100 16.21 -10.41 -8.31
N GLN A 101 17.18 -9.50 -8.21
CA GLN A 101 18.60 -9.79 -7.94
C GLN A 101 18.86 -10.62 -6.67
N ASN A 102 17.92 -10.67 -5.72
CA ASN A 102 18.02 -11.51 -4.52
C ASN A 102 17.40 -12.92 -4.70
N GLY A 103 16.96 -13.27 -5.91
CA GLY A 103 16.35 -14.56 -6.23
C GLY A 103 14.83 -14.64 -5.98
N THR A 104 14.20 -13.55 -5.49
CA THR A 104 12.74 -13.50 -5.33
C THR A 104 12.07 -13.22 -6.68
N TRP A 105 10.95 -13.87 -6.94
CA TRP A 105 10.14 -13.63 -8.14
C TRP A 105 9.06 -12.60 -7.89
N PHE A 106 8.86 -11.72 -8.87
CA PHE A 106 7.83 -10.69 -8.86
C PHE A 106 6.91 -10.81 -10.06
N ASP A 107 5.62 -10.71 -9.83
CA ASP A 107 4.61 -10.56 -10.88
C ASP A 107 4.78 -9.22 -11.59
N ILE A 108 4.71 -9.22 -12.92
CA ILE A 108 4.55 -8.03 -13.75
C ILE A 108 3.08 -7.95 -14.16
N HIS A 109 2.35 -6.99 -13.60
CA HIS A 109 0.92 -6.83 -13.83
C HIS A 109 0.64 -5.50 -14.56
N LEU A 110 0.06 -5.56 -15.75
CA LEU A 110 -0.27 -4.40 -16.56
C LEU A 110 -1.71 -3.97 -16.30
N LYS A 111 -1.92 -2.86 -15.61
CA LYS A 111 -3.24 -2.29 -15.33
C LYS A 111 -3.64 -1.29 -16.42
N GLY A 112 -4.89 -1.34 -16.88
CA GLY A 112 -5.39 -0.56 -18.00
C GLY A 112 -5.24 -1.26 -19.37
N ALA A 113 -4.97 -2.57 -19.36
CA ALA A 113 -4.59 -3.37 -20.52
C ALA A 113 -5.75 -3.67 -21.51
N GLY A 114 -6.96 -3.23 -21.22
CA GLY A 114 -8.14 -3.44 -22.06
C GLY A 114 -9.14 -4.45 -21.48
N LEU A 115 -10.11 -4.82 -22.29
CA LEU A 115 -11.19 -5.72 -21.91
C LEU A 115 -10.68 -7.13 -21.58
N THR A 116 -11.22 -7.69 -20.52
CA THR A 116 -11.06 -9.09 -20.14
C THR A 116 -12.43 -9.72 -19.93
N PRO A 117 -12.55 -11.04 -19.80
CA PRO A 117 -13.82 -11.68 -19.44
C PRO A 117 -14.40 -11.21 -18.09
N TYR A 118 -13.60 -10.53 -17.28
CA TYR A 118 -13.97 -10.05 -15.94
C TYR A 118 -14.26 -8.57 -15.89
N SER A 119 -14.27 -7.85 -17.03
CA SER A 119 -14.49 -6.40 -17.08
C SER A 119 -15.93 -5.98 -16.73
N ARG A 120 -16.85 -6.94 -16.68
CA ARG A 120 -18.28 -6.70 -16.42
C ARG A 120 -18.84 -5.64 -17.40
N MET A 121 -19.32 -4.50 -16.86
CA MET A 121 -19.81 -3.36 -17.65
C MET A 121 -18.70 -2.31 -17.93
N GLY A 122 -17.46 -2.57 -17.50
CA GLY A 122 -16.32 -1.68 -17.71
C GLY A 122 -15.69 -1.84 -19.08
N ASP A 123 -14.86 -0.89 -19.46
CA ASP A 123 -14.09 -0.85 -20.72
C ASP A 123 -12.69 -1.46 -20.62
N GLY A 124 -12.30 -1.94 -19.44
CA GLY A 124 -10.98 -2.50 -19.18
C GLY A 124 -9.85 -1.45 -19.16
N ARG A 125 -10.16 -0.16 -19.15
CA ARG A 125 -9.18 0.92 -19.22
C ARG A 125 -8.94 1.55 -17.86
N ALA A 126 -7.74 2.08 -17.68
CA ALA A 126 -7.39 3.01 -16.62
C ALA A 126 -7.25 4.43 -17.20
N VAL A 127 -7.41 5.44 -16.37
CA VAL A 127 -7.26 6.85 -16.74
C VAL A 127 -6.03 7.46 -16.12
N LEU A 128 -5.50 8.53 -16.72
CA LEU A 128 -4.25 9.17 -16.31
C LEU A 128 -4.24 9.53 -14.82
N ARG A 129 -5.31 10.18 -14.30
CA ARG A 129 -5.37 10.63 -12.91
C ARG A 129 -5.29 9.48 -11.91
N SER A 130 -6.06 8.39 -12.11
CA SER A 130 -6.01 7.25 -11.20
C SER A 130 -4.70 6.48 -11.29
N THR A 131 -4.07 6.47 -12.47
CA THR A 131 -2.77 5.85 -12.69
C THR A 131 -1.66 6.62 -11.99
N ILE A 132 -1.69 7.98 -12.03
CA ILE A 132 -0.76 8.85 -11.29
C ILE A 132 -0.92 8.61 -9.78
N ARG A 133 -2.15 8.56 -9.27
CA ARG A 133 -2.40 8.33 -7.84
C ARG A 133 -1.81 7.01 -7.38
N GLU A 134 -2.03 5.93 -8.11
CA GLU A 134 -1.50 4.61 -7.75
C GLU A 134 0.03 4.57 -7.88
N TYR A 135 0.62 5.13 -8.94
CA TYR A 135 2.06 5.23 -9.12
C TYR A 135 2.74 5.95 -7.95
N LEU A 136 2.25 7.15 -7.62
CA LEU A 136 2.83 7.96 -6.54
C LEU A 136 2.61 7.32 -5.17
N CYS A 137 1.44 6.72 -4.91
CA CYS A 137 1.15 6.13 -3.62
C CYS A 137 1.98 4.86 -3.36
N SER A 138 2.10 3.97 -4.35
CA SER A 138 2.92 2.76 -4.20
C SER A 138 4.38 3.11 -3.90
N GLU A 139 4.94 4.11 -4.57
CA GLU A 139 6.31 4.56 -4.32
C GLU A 139 6.44 5.34 -2.99
N ALA A 140 5.43 6.14 -2.61
CA ALA A 140 5.39 6.78 -1.29
C ALA A 140 5.37 5.74 -0.15
N MET A 141 4.54 4.71 -0.26
CA MET A 141 4.45 3.63 0.72
C MET A 141 5.77 2.86 0.82
N ALA A 142 6.42 2.59 -0.32
CA ALA A 142 7.73 1.96 -0.35
C ALA A 142 8.80 2.83 0.33
N GLY A 143 8.82 4.13 0.05
CA GLY A 143 9.71 5.10 0.71
C GLY A 143 9.50 5.17 2.23
N LEU A 144 8.27 5.02 2.70
CA LEU A 144 7.93 4.93 4.12
C LEU A 144 8.29 3.58 4.75
N GLY A 145 8.69 2.56 3.97
CA GLY A 145 8.97 1.21 4.46
C GLY A 145 7.71 0.41 4.78
N ILE A 146 6.55 0.81 4.24
CA ILE A 146 5.28 0.11 4.41
C ILE A 146 5.15 -0.99 3.36
N PRO A 147 4.79 -2.23 3.71
CA PRO A 147 4.60 -3.29 2.73
C PRO A 147 3.60 -2.92 1.64
N THR A 148 4.03 -2.94 0.40
CA THR A 148 3.25 -2.44 -0.74
C THR A 148 3.66 -3.11 -2.06
N THR A 149 2.76 -3.08 -3.03
CA THR A 149 3.14 -3.26 -4.43
C THR A 149 4.00 -2.08 -4.90
N ARG A 150 4.80 -2.28 -5.94
CA ARG A 150 5.66 -1.26 -6.54
C ARG A 150 5.15 -0.90 -7.93
N ALA A 151 5.48 0.30 -8.37
CA ALA A 151 5.23 0.74 -9.73
C ALA A 151 6.56 0.81 -10.51
N LEU A 152 6.69 -0.04 -11.54
CA LEU A 152 7.86 -0.05 -12.42
C LEU A 152 7.82 1.13 -13.40
N GLY A 153 6.61 1.46 -13.89
CA GLY A 153 6.42 2.58 -14.79
C GLY A 153 4.97 2.82 -15.12
N MET A 154 4.69 3.96 -15.72
CA MET A 154 3.37 4.31 -16.20
C MET A 154 3.42 5.02 -17.55
N MET A 155 2.37 4.82 -18.32
CA MET A 155 2.22 5.33 -19.68
C MET A 155 0.87 6.03 -19.82
N VAL A 156 0.83 7.05 -20.70
CA VAL A 156 -0.40 7.74 -21.13
C VAL A 156 -0.56 7.63 -22.64
N SER A 157 -1.77 7.81 -23.12
CA SER A 157 -2.10 7.75 -24.55
C SER A 157 -3.07 8.85 -24.94
N ASP A 158 -3.35 8.94 -26.24
CA ASP A 158 -4.39 9.82 -26.77
C ASP A 158 -5.77 9.11 -26.87
N THR A 159 -5.83 7.85 -26.49
CA THR A 159 -7.10 7.09 -26.46
C THR A 159 -8.07 7.70 -25.45
N PRO A 160 -9.26 8.16 -25.88
CA PRO A 160 -10.24 8.72 -24.97
C PRO A 160 -10.91 7.60 -24.14
N VAL A 161 -11.03 7.85 -22.84
CA VAL A 161 -11.73 6.99 -21.90
C VAL A 161 -12.87 7.79 -21.27
N TYR A 162 -14.09 7.25 -21.38
CA TYR A 162 -15.29 7.93 -20.91
C TYR A 162 -15.56 7.59 -19.45
N ARG A 163 -15.54 8.62 -18.59
CA ARG A 163 -15.91 8.57 -17.17
C ARG A 163 -16.94 9.67 -16.92
N GLU A 164 -16.87 10.38 -15.81
CA GLU A 164 -17.68 11.60 -15.60
C GLU A 164 -17.35 12.70 -16.62
N LYS A 165 -16.09 12.73 -17.05
CA LYS A 165 -15.59 13.50 -18.19
C LYS A 165 -14.82 12.56 -19.14
N THR A 166 -14.51 13.02 -20.32
CA THR A 166 -13.57 12.31 -21.22
C THR A 166 -12.14 12.53 -20.67
N GLU A 167 -11.43 11.43 -20.49
CA GLU A 167 -10.09 11.41 -19.92
C GLU A 167 -9.12 10.66 -20.84
N PHE A 168 -7.81 10.81 -20.59
CA PHE A 168 -6.77 10.08 -21.31
C PHE A 168 -6.62 8.67 -20.77
N GLY A 169 -6.59 7.68 -21.66
CA GLY A 169 -6.25 6.30 -21.35
C GLY A 169 -4.79 6.19 -20.88
N ALA A 170 -4.57 5.38 -19.85
CA ALA A 170 -3.25 5.18 -19.26
C ALA A 170 -3.04 3.72 -18.85
N MET A 171 -1.79 3.32 -18.69
CA MET A 171 -1.40 2.00 -18.21
C MET A 171 -0.36 2.13 -17.08
N LEU A 172 -0.47 1.23 -16.10
CA LEU A 172 0.50 1.08 -15.00
C LEU A 172 1.13 -0.31 -15.06
N ILE A 173 2.45 -0.35 -14.98
CA ILE A 173 3.21 -1.59 -14.76
C ILE A 173 3.39 -1.75 -13.26
N ARG A 174 2.50 -2.54 -12.64
CA ARG A 174 2.50 -2.84 -11.22
C ARG A 174 3.29 -4.12 -10.96
N MET A 175 4.10 -4.12 -9.92
CA MET A 175 4.92 -5.26 -9.54
C MET A 175 4.69 -5.63 -8.06
N ALA A 176 4.62 -6.91 -7.80
CA ALA A 176 4.51 -7.48 -6.46
C ALA A 176 5.10 -8.89 -6.46
N GLU A 177 5.48 -9.40 -5.30
CA GLU A 177 5.90 -10.81 -5.19
C GLU A 177 4.77 -11.76 -5.59
N THR A 178 3.51 -11.35 -5.38
CA THR A 178 2.33 -12.02 -5.92
C THR A 178 1.12 -11.09 -5.95
N HIS A 179 0.21 -11.33 -6.89
CA HIS A 179 -1.13 -10.73 -6.94
C HIS A 179 -2.22 -11.69 -6.42
N VAL A 180 -1.83 -12.81 -5.81
CA VAL A 180 -2.80 -13.69 -5.13
C VAL A 180 -3.37 -12.96 -3.91
N ARG A 181 -4.69 -12.90 -3.85
CA ARG A 181 -5.48 -12.18 -2.83
C ARG A 181 -6.46 -13.11 -2.15
N PHE A 182 -7.06 -12.68 -1.05
CA PHE A 182 -8.07 -13.47 -0.33
C PHE A 182 -9.19 -13.93 -1.26
N GLY A 183 -9.59 -13.07 -2.19
CA GLY A 183 -10.64 -13.35 -3.16
C GLY A 183 -10.40 -14.55 -4.08
N HIS A 184 -9.16 -15.00 -4.29
CA HIS A 184 -8.88 -16.24 -5.04
C HIS A 184 -9.40 -17.46 -4.28
N PHE A 185 -9.15 -17.53 -2.97
CA PHE A 185 -9.63 -18.62 -2.12
C PHE A 185 -11.15 -18.57 -1.94
N GLU A 186 -11.72 -17.36 -1.78
CA GLU A 186 -13.18 -17.19 -1.72
C GLU A 186 -13.87 -17.67 -3.00
N HIS A 187 -13.33 -17.30 -4.16
CA HIS A 187 -13.87 -17.74 -5.45
C HIS A 187 -13.95 -19.28 -5.55
N LEU A 188 -12.83 -19.95 -5.26
CA LEU A 188 -12.75 -21.40 -5.38
C LEU A 188 -13.66 -22.11 -4.36
N PHE A 189 -13.75 -21.57 -3.15
CA PHE A 189 -14.64 -22.07 -2.11
C PHE A 189 -16.13 -21.96 -2.51
N TYR A 190 -16.58 -20.75 -2.86
CA TYR A 190 -17.98 -20.50 -3.15
C TYR A 190 -18.45 -21.13 -4.48
N THR A 191 -17.53 -21.45 -5.37
CA THR A 191 -17.82 -22.20 -6.62
C THR A 191 -17.59 -23.70 -6.47
N ASN A 192 -17.33 -24.20 -5.24
CA ASN A 192 -17.10 -25.60 -4.90
C ASN A 192 -15.94 -26.25 -5.69
N GLN A 193 -14.90 -25.48 -6.01
CA GLN A 193 -13.68 -25.93 -6.70
C GLN A 193 -12.60 -26.30 -5.65
N LEU A 194 -12.89 -27.28 -4.79
CA LEU A 194 -12.07 -27.58 -3.61
C LEU A 194 -10.72 -28.23 -3.97
N ALA A 195 -10.63 -28.95 -5.08
CA ALA A 195 -9.38 -29.52 -5.56
C ALA A 195 -8.43 -28.41 -6.05
N GLU A 196 -8.96 -27.43 -6.78
CA GLU A 196 -8.23 -26.26 -7.23
C GLU A 196 -7.83 -25.37 -6.06
N GLN A 197 -8.69 -25.23 -5.06
CA GLN A 197 -8.36 -24.47 -3.84
C GLN A 197 -7.18 -25.10 -3.11
N LYS A 198 -7.16 -26.44 -2.96
CA LYS A 198 -6.03 -27.15 -2.39
C LYS A 198 -4.77 -26.95 -3.23
N LEU A 199 -4.87 -27.07 -4.56
CA LEU A 199 -3.75 -26.84 -5.47
C LEU A 199 -3.18 -25.41 -5.32
N LEU A 200 -4.04 -24.39 -5.21
CA LEU A 200 -3.60 -23.02 -4.98
C LEU A 200 -2.86 -22.88 -3.65
N ALA A 201 -3.40 -23.47 -2.57
CA ALA A 201 -2.77 -23.44 -1.25
C ALA A 201 -1.39 -24.13 -1.27
N ASP A 202 -1.27 -25.30 -1.92
CA ASP A 202 -0.01 -26.01 -2.09
C ASP A 202 1.03 -25.13 -2.81
N LYS A 203 0.62 -24.45 -3.90
CA LYS A 203 1.53 -23.60 -4.68
C LYS A 203 1.87 -22.30 -3.98
N VAL A 204 0.94 -21.69 -3.27
CA VAL A 204 1.19 -20.49 -2.47
C VAL A 204 2.18 -20.79 -1.34
N ILE A 205 2.07 -21.96 -0.68
CA ILE A 205 3.04 -22.42 0.32
C ILE A 205 4.43 -22.59 -0.34
N GLU A 206 4.51 -23.30 -1.48
CA GLU A 206 5.75 -23.52 -2.22
C GLU A 206 6.44 -22.20 -2.61
N TRP A 207 5.66 -21.21 -3.05
CA TRP A 207 6.19 -19.96 -3.59
C TRP A 207 6.54 -18.91 -2.54
N HIS A 208 5.77 -18.85 -1.43
CA HIS A 208 5.79 -17.69 -0.54
C HIS A 208 5.84 -18.03 0.96
N PHE A 209 5.58 -19.26 1.37
CA PHE A 209 5.48 -19.66 2.77
C PHE A 209 6.34 -20.91 3.05
N ALA A 210 7.63 -20.81 2.73
CA ALA A 210 8.56 -21.96 2.85
C ALA A 210 8.65 -22.54 4.28
N ASP A 211 8.54 -21.69 5.30
CA ASP A 211 8.54 -22.12 6.70
C ASP A 211 7.29 -22.94 7.02
N SER A 212 6.13 -22.55 6.50
CA SER A 212 4.88 -23.28 6.62
C SER A 212 4.93 -24.67 5.96
N ALA A 213 5.71 -24.83 4.88
CA ALA A 213 5.83 -26.11 4.16
C ALA A 213 6.35 -27.26 5.04
N SER A 214 7.17 -26.94 6.04
CA SER A 214 7.75 -27.92 6.98
C SER A 214 6.93 -28.14 8.25
N ALA A 215 5.82 -27.41 8.43
CA ALA A 215 4.97 -27.52 9.61
C ALA A 215 4.15 -28.81 9.62
N GLU A 216 3.76 -29.31 10.78
CA GLU A 216 2.86 -30.48 10.94
C GLU A 216 1.51 -30.25 10.23
N LYS A 217 1.00 -29.01 10.26
CA LYS A 217 -0.23 -28.58 9.61
C LYS A 217 0.05 -27.39 8.66
N PRO A 218 0.56 -27.65 7.43
CA PRO A 218 1.06 -26.58 6.56
C PRO A 218 0.03 -25.50 6.22
N TYR A 219 -1.22 -25.84 5.96
CA TYR A 219 -2.27 -24.87 5.62
C TYR A 219 -2.65 -24.01 6.82
N ALA A 220 -2.67 -24.54 8.02
CA ALA A 220 -2.91 -23.78 9.25
C ALA A 220 -1.75 -22.83 9.53
N ALA A 221 -0.50 -23.28 9.32
CA ALA A 221 0.69 -22.46 9.45
C ALA A 221 0.68 -21.29 8.43
N MET A 222 0.40 -21.57 7.15
CA MET A 222 0.22 -20.56 6.11
C MET A 222 -0.82 -19.51 6.51
N PHE A 223 -1.99 -19.94 6.97
CA PHE A 223 -3.04 -19.01 7.43
C PHE A 223 -2.57 -18.16 8.61
N GLY A 224 -1.88 -18.76 9.58
CA GLY A 224 -1.27 -18.04 10.70
C GLY A 224 -0.27 -16.96 10.25
N GLU A 225 0.57 -17.24 9.26
CA GLU A 225 1.49 -16.24 8.68
C GLU A 225 0.72 -15.12 7.95
N ILE A 226 -0.35 -15.44 7.21
CA ILE A 226 -1.21 -14.44 6.56
C ILE A 226 -1.83 -13.51 7.60
N VAL A 227 -2.32 -14.05 8.73
CA VAL A 227 -2.87 -13.26 9.85
C VAL A 227 -1.83 -12.29 10.40
N GLN A 228 -0.59 -12.76 10.64
CA GLN A 228 0.49 -11.94 11.17
C GLN A 228 0.91 -10.83 10.19
N LYS A 229 1.11 -11.17 8.91
CA LYS A 229 1.46 -10.20 7.86
C LYS A 229 0.38 -9.13 7.68
N THR A 230 -0.88 -9.52 7.73
CA THR A 230 -2.02 -8.59 7.67
C THR A 230 -2.03 -7.67 8.89
N ALA A 231 -1.82 -8.19 10.10
CA ALA A 231 -1.75 -7.38 11.32
C ALA A 231 -0.60 -6.37 11.26
N ASP A 232 0.57 -6.78 10.76
CA ASP A 232 1.72 -5.89 10.60
C ASP A 232 1.42 -4.77 9.58
N MET A 233 0.83 -5.07 8.43
CA MET A 233 0.42 -4.08 7.43
C MET A 233 -0.55 -3.06 8.02
N ILE A 234 -1.58 -3.51 8.73
CA ILE A 234 -2.56 -2.62 9.38
C ILE A 234 -1.91 -1.76 10.46
N ALA A 235 -0.96 -2.31 11.23
CA ALA A 235 -0.20 -1.53 12.22
C ALA A 235 0.57 -0.38 11.57
N TYR A 236 1.19 -0.61 10.41
CA TYR A 236 1.82 0.45 9.62
C TYR A 236 0.80 1.51 9.17
N TRP A 237 -0.35 1.11 8.62
CA TRP A 237 -1.37 2.07 8.19
C TRP A 237 -1.82 2.97 9.34
N GLN A 238 -2.09 2.37 10.52
CA GLN A 238 -2.50 3.11 11.71
C GLN A 238 -1.38 4.04 12.20
N ALA A 239 -0.12 3.59 12.22
CA ALA A 239 1.00 4.38 12.72
C ALA A 239 1.41 5.54 11.79
N TYR A 240 1.18 5.40 10.48
CA TYR A 240 1.53 6.44 9.50
C TYR A 240 0.32 7.27 9.03
N GLY A 241 -0.86 7.03 9.58
CA GLY A 241 -2.06 7.79 9.24
C GLY A 241 -2.58 7.52 7.83
N PHE A 242 -2.42 6.29 7.33
CA PHE A 242 -2.88 5.91 6.00
C PHE A 242 -4.27 5.26 6.05
N ALA A 243 -5.21 5.81 5.28
CA ALA A 243 -6.53 5.23 5.04
C ALA A 243 -6.62 4.68 3.61
N HIS A 244 -6.88 3.37 3.50
CA HIS A 244 -6.97 2.69 2.20
C HIS A 244 -8.27 3.02 1.45
N GLY A 245 -9.37 3.12 2.17
CA GLY A 245 -10.68 3.51 1.65
C GLY A 245 -11.48 2.42 0.92
N VAL A 246 -10.88 1.29 0.55
CA VAL A 246 -11.55 0.17 -0.11
C VAL A 246 -10.95 -1.16 0.37
N MET A 247 -11.25 -1.54 1.60
CA MET A 247 -10.75 -2.78 2.21
C MET A 247 -11.68 -3.97 1.92
N ASN A 248 -11.96 -4.19 0.65
CA ASN A 248 -12.65 -5.39 0.18
C ASN A 248 -11.71 -6.60 0.29
N THR A 249 -12.22 -7.83 0.34
CA THR A 249 -11.37 -9.04 0.38
C THR A 249 -10.62 -9.28 -0.92
N ASP A 250 -11.12 -8.76 -2.04
CA ASP A 250 -10.41 -8.71 -3.32
C ASP A 250 -9.26 -7.69 -3.35
N ASN A 251 -9.13 -6.84 -2.32
CA ASN A 251 -8.03 -5.90 -2.13
C ASN A 251 -7.11 -6.29 -0.96
N MET A 252 -7.15 -7.55 -0.52
CA MET A 252 -6.32 -8.07 0.56
C MET A 252 -5.29 -9.07 0.04
N SER A 253 -4.01 -8.69 0.08
CA SER A 253 -2.90 -9.56 -0.29
C SER A 253 -2.67 -10.67 0.73
N ILE A 254 -2.37 -11.89 0.27
CA ILE A 254 -1.92 -12.98 1.15
C ILE A 254 -0.55 -12.71 1.79
N LEU A 255 0.23 -11.77 1.25
CA LEU A 255 1.53 -11.38 1.78
C LEU A 255 1.49 -10.13 2.67
N GLY A 256 0.30 -9.58 2.96
CA GLY A 256 0.16 -8.34 3.73
C GLY A 256 0.79 -7.14 3.01
N GLN A 257 0.76 -7.12 1.69
CA GLN A 257 1.17 -5.98 0.88
C GLN A 257 -0.04 -5.11 0.55
N THR A 258 0.11 -3.79 0.67
CA THR A 258 -0.92 -2.83 0.26
C THR A 258 -0.96 -2.77 -1.26
N PHE A 259 -2.14 -2.90 -1.87
CA PHE A 259 -2.33 -2.77 -3.32
C PHE A 259 -3.73 -2.29 -3.70
N ASP A 260 -3.95 -2.03 -5.00
CA ASP A 260 -5.19 -1.48 -5.54
C ASP A 260 -5.56 -0.12 -4.95
N TYR A 261 -4.64 0.84 -5.08
CA TYR A 261 -4.80 2.21 -4.64
C TYR A 261 -5.87 2.94 -5.44
N GLY A 262 -7.03 3.08 -4.81
CA GLY A 262 -8.17 3.86 -5.31
C GLY A 262 -8.31 5.18 -4.54
N PRO A 263 -9.42 5.36 -3.80
CA PRO A 263 -9.67 6.57 -3.00
C PRO A 263 -8.94 6.52 -1.65
N PHE A 264 -7.64 6.33 -1.65
CA PHE A 264 -6.82 6.37 -0.44
C PHE A 264 -6.57 7.81 0.03
N GLY A 265 -6.08 7.97 1.26
CA GLY A 265 -5.55 9.23 1.76
C GLY A 265 -4.64 9.04 2.96
N PHE A 266 -3.65 9.92 3.11
CA PHE A 266 -2.96 10.12 4.38
C PHE A 266 -3.71 11.18 5.18
N LEU A 267 -3.79 11.00 6.50
CA LEU A 267 -4.36 12.01 7.38
C LEU A 267 -3.59 13.32 7.24
N ASP A 268 -4.32 14.41 7.02
CA ASP A 268 -3.83 15.74 7.29
C ASP A 268 -3.93 16.00 8.80
N ASP A 269 -5.06 16.47 9.29
CA ASP A 269 -5.34 16.54 10.71
C ASP A 269 -5.65 15.12 11.26
N TYR A 270 -5.27 14.82 12.50
CA TYR A 270 -5.62 13.55 13.12
C TYR A 270 -7.13 13.48 13.37
N GLU A 271 -7.79 12.62 12.65
CA GLU A 271 -9.22 12.37 12.69
C GLU A 271 -9.51 10.87 12.65
N PRO A 272 -9.83 10.22 13.78
CA PRO A 272 -10.11 8.78 13.81
C PRO A 272 -11.21 8.34 12.83
N GLY A 273 -12.27 9.14 12.71
CA GLY A 273 -13.40 8.89 11.80
C GLY A 273 -13.16 9.27 10.34
N TYR A 274 -11.92 9.58 9.92
CA TYR A 274 -11.61 10.01 8.56
C TYR A 274 -12.03 8.98 7.51
N ILE A 275 -12.84 9.43 6.54
CA ILE A 275 -13.34 8.65 5.40
C ILE A 275 -12.72 9.24 4.14
N CYS A 276 -11.75 8.54 3.53
CA CYS A 276 -11.12 9.00 2.30
C CYS A 276 -11.92 8.66 1.03
N ASN A 277 -12.88 7.74 1.11
CA ASN A 277 -13.70 7.30 -0.01
C ASN A 277 -15.09 7.91 0.07
N HIS A 278 -15.38 8.87 -0.80
CA HIS A 278 -16.71 9.53 -0.85
C HIS A 278 -17.87 8.55 -1.08
N SER A 279 -17.63 7.38 -1.67
CA SER A 279 -18.66 6.34 -1.85
C SER A 279 -18.93 5.52 -0.59
N ASP A 280 -18.14 5.66 0.46
CA ASP A 280 -18.31 4.97 1.74
C ASP A 280 -19.17 5.79 2.71
N TYR A 281 -20.44 5.98 2.39
CA TYR A 281 -21.37 6.81 3.17
C TYR A 281 -21.56 6.36 4.63
N GLN A 282 -21.22 5.11 4.95
CA GLN A 282 -21.40 4.55 6.31
C GLN A 282 -20.09 4.52 7.10
N GLY A 283 -18.97 4.91 6.49
CA GLY A 283 -17.65 4.88 7.13
C GLY A 283 -17.17 3.48 7.46
N ARG A 284 -17.58 2.46 6.68
CA ARG A 284 -17.13 1.08 6.88
C ARG A 284 -15.61 0.99 6.87
N TYR A 285 -14.96 1.74 5.98
CA TYR A 285 -13.51 1.79 5.79
C TYR A 285 -12.87 3.06 6.34
N ALA A 286 -13.52 3.73 7.32
CA ALA A 286 -12.93 4.84 8.04
C ALA A 286 -11.60 4.43 8.69
N PHE A 287 -10.70 5.39 8.89
CA PHE A 287 -9.35 5.14 9.37
C PHE A 287 -9.32 4.27 10.64
N GLU A 288 -10.11 4.61 11.65
CA GLU A 288 -10.21 3.83 12.91
C GLU A 288 -10.84 2.44 12.75
N GLN A 289 -11.60 2.21 11.66
CA GLN A 289 -12.26 0.94 11.41
C GLN A 289 -11.36 -0.09 10.73
N GLN A 290 -10.21 0.32 10.19
CA GLN A 290 -9.31 -0.55 9.42
C GLN A 290 -8.88 -1.82 10.18
N PRO A 291 -8.52 -1.78 11.49
CA PRO A 291 -8.21 -3.00 12.25
C PRO A 291 -9.36 -3.99 12.31
N ARG A 292 -10.58 -3.49 12.59
CA ARG A 292 -11.78 -4.32 12.67
C ARG A 292 -12.14 -4.94 11.31
N ILE A 293 -12.02 -4.17 10.24
CA ILE A 293 -12.32 -4.66 8.89
C ILE A 293 -11.27 -5.68 8.42
N ALA A 294 -9.99 -5.50 8.76
CA ALA A 294 -8.97 -6.49 8.47
C ALA A 294 -9.24 -7.83 9.16
N LEU A 295 -9.63 -7.82 10.43
CA LEU A 295 -10.03 -9.04 11.14
C LEU A 295 -11.27 -9.69 10.52
N TRP A 296 -12.23 -8.87 10.09
CA TRP A 296 -13.40 -9.36 9.36
C TRP A 296 -13.00 -10.04 8.03
N ASN A 297 -12.10 -9.42 7.26
CA ASN A 297 -11.58 -9.99 6.00
C ASN A 297 -10.81 -11.29 6.24
N LEU A 298 -10.00 -11.36 7.30
CA LEU A 298 -9.34 -12.60 7.71
C LEU A 298 -10.33 -13.69 8.10
N SER A 299 -11.44 -13.32 8.72
CA SER A 299 -12.52 -14.27 9.05
C SER A 299 -13.22 -14.81 7.80
N ALA A 300 -13.39 -13.97 6.75
CA ALA A 300 -13.89 -14.40 5.45
C ALA A 300 -12.91 -15.37 4.76
N LEU A 301 -11.60 -15.10 4.82
CA LEU A 301 -10.57 -16.01 4.31
C LEU A 301 -10.54 -17.32 5.12
N ALA A 302 -10.64 -17.27 6.45
CA ALA A 302 -10.73 -18.46 7.31
C ALA A 302 -11.91 -19.34 6.90
N HIS A 303 -13.09 -18.72 6.69
CA HIS A 303 -14.26 -19.45 6.21
C HIS A 303 -13.99 -20.13 4.85
N ALA A 304 -13.35 -19.44 3.92
CA ALA A 304 -12.98 -20.02 2.64
C ALA A 304 -11.96 -21.15 2.78
N LEU A 305 -11.05 -21.11 3.76
CA LEU A 305 -10.05 -22.15 4.00
C LEU A 305 -10.56 -23.33 4.86
N SER A 306 -11.79 -23.30 5.34
CA SER A 306 -12.36 -24.36 6.19
C SER A 306 -12.36 -25.79 5.60
N PRO A 307 -12.31 -26.00 4.26
CA PRO A 307 -12.10 -27.35 3.71
C PRO A 307 -10.67 -27.90 3.88
N LEU A 308 -9.69 -27.03 4.15
CA LEU A 308 -8.25 -27.38 4.25
C LEU A 308 -7.70 -27.30 5.66
N VAL A 309 -8.37 -26.55 6.55
CA VAL A 309 -7.88 -26.24 7.91
C VAL A 309 -8.99 -26.49 8.91
N GLU A 310 -8.67 -27.19 9.98
CA GLU A 310 -9.60 -27.45 11.07
C GLU A 310 -10.04 -26.15 11.73
N ARG A 311 -11.29 -26.12 12.21
CA ARG A 311 -11.90 -24.91 12.79
C ARG A 311 -11.10 -24.36 13.97
N GLU A 312 -10.62 -25.23 14.83
CA GLU A 312 -9.84 -24.88 16.02
C GLU A 312 -8.53 -24.16 15.65
N ASP A 313 -7.85 -24.62 14.59
CA ASP A 313 -6.61 -24.01 14.10
C ASP A 313 -6.89 -22.63 13.49
N LEU A 314 -8.02 -22.47 12.75
CA LEU A 314 -8.45 -21.18 12.19
C LEU A 314 -8.79 -20.17 13.31
N GLU A 315 -9.56 -20.58 14.32
CA GLU A 315 -9.92 -19.73 15.46
C GLU A 315 -8.68 -19.34 16.27
N GLN A 316 -7.74 -20.26 16.45
CA GLN A 316 -6.47 -19.99 17.12
C GLN A 316 -5.65 -18.96 16.37
N ALA A 317 -5.51 -19.09 15.04
CA ALA A 317 -4.78 -18.12 14.23
C ALA A 317 -5.42 -16.73 14.28
N LEU A 318 -6.75 -16.64 14.12
CA LEU A 318 -7.47 -15.36 14.21
C LEU A 318 -7.31 -14.67 15.56
N SER A 319 -7.26 -15.44 16.66
CA SER A 319 -7.10 -14.89 18.01
C SER A 319 -5.75 -14.17 18.22
N GLN A 320 -4.76 -14.43 17.38
CA GLN A 320 -3.45 -13.79 17.45
C GLN A 320 -3.42 -12.41 16.81
N PHE A 321 -4.40 -12.06 15.96
CA PHE A 321 -4.42 -10.82 15.19
C PHE A 321 -4.28 -9.57 16.07
N GLU A 322 -5.14 -9.40 17.06
CA GLU A 322 -5.16 -8.20 17.92
C GLU A 322 -3.86 -8.06 18.73
N GLY A 323 -3.34 -9.17 19.25
CA GLY A 323 -2.08 -9.19 19.97
C GLY A 323 -0.90 -8.77 19.09
N ARG A 324 -0.82 -9.30 17.87
CA ARG A 324 0.21 -8.94 16.88
C ARG A 324 0.09 -7.49 16.44
N LEU A 325 -1.12 -7.03 16.11
CA LEU A 325 -1.41 -5.66 15.74
C LEU A 325 -0.96 -4.68 16.83
N SER A 326 -1.38 -4.91 18.08
CA SER A 326 -1.03 -4.07 19.22
C SER A 326 0.47 -4.04 19.48
N GLN A 327 1.14 -5.19 19.38
CA GLN A 327 2.60 -5.27 19.53
C GLN A 327 3.32 -4.43 18.49
N GLN A 328 2.96 -4.61 17.21
CA GLN A 328 3.60 -3.92 16.09
C GLN A 328 3.29 -2.42 16.11
N PHE A 329 2.04 -2.03 16.35
CA PHE A 329 1.62 -0.64 16.47
C PHE A 329 2.37 0.07 17.62
N SER A 330 2.41 -0.56 18.82
CA SER A 330 3.15 0.00 19.96
C SER A 330 4.65 0.13 19.68
N ARG A 331 5.25 -0.80 18.94
CA ARG A 331 6.64 -0.72 18.51
C ARG A 331 6.87 0.49 17.60
N LEU A 332 5.99 0.67 16.61
CA LEU A 332 6.06 1.81 15.67
C LEU A 332 5.86 3.13 16.40
N MET A 333 4.89 3.22 17.30
CA MET A 333 4.63 4.44 18.08
C MET A 333 5.80 4.79 19.00
N ARG A 334 6.41 3.81 19.68
CA ARG A 334 7.63 4.06 20.46
C ARG A 334 8.77 4.58 19.59
N SER A 335 8.97 3.98 18.41
CA SER A 335 9.98 4.47 17.46
C SER A 335 9.73 5.93 17.04
N LYS A 336 8.47 6.27 16.75
CA LYS A 336 8.06 7.64 16.40
C LYS A 336 8.26 8.64 17.54
N LEU A 337 8.18 8.20 18.79
CA LEU A 337 8.38 9.00 19.99
C LEU A 337 9.81 8.89 20.56
N GLY A 338 10.70 8.14 19.91
CA GLY A 338 12.09 7.96 20.35
C GLY A 338 12.22 7.17 21.65
N LEU A 339 11.26 6.26 21.93
CA LEU A 339 11.21 5.41 23.11
C LEU A 339 11.69 4.00 22.76
N LYS A 340 12.81 3.56 23.32
CA LYS A 340 13.35 2.20 23.13
C LYS A 340 12.80 1.22 24.15
N THR A 341 12.74 1.64 25.41
CA THR A 341 12.24 0.80 26.49
C THR A 341 10.72 0.78 26.51
N LYS A 342 10.14 -0.32 26.96
CA LYS A 342 8.70 -0.46 27.16
C LYS A 342 8.37 -0.38 28.63
N ILE A 343 7.54 0.56 29.02
CA ILE A 343 6.99 0.65 30.38
C ILE A 343 5.47 0.59 30.37
N ALA A 344 4.87 0.31 31.52
CA ALA A 344 3.43 0.11 31.63
C ALA A 344 2.62 1.39 31.31
N GLU A 345 3.20 2.54 31.56
CA GLU A 345 2.60 3.87 31.39
C GLU A 345 2.56 4.34 29.94
N ASP A 346 3.33 3.72 29.03
CA ASP A 346 3.37 4.12 27.61
C ASP A 346 1.99 4.15 26.96
N GLY A 347 1.10 3.21 27.32
CA GLY A 347 -0.27 3.19 26.79
C GLY A 347 -1.05 4.46 27.08
N ARG A 348 -0.96 4.99 28.30
CA ARG A 348 -1.63 6.24 28.70
C ARG A 348 -1.04 7.45 28.01
N LEU A 349 0.29 7.47 27.82
CA LEU A 349 0.96 8.54 27.08
C LEU A 349 0.46 8.58 25.61
N PHE A 350 0.30 7.41 24.97
CA PHE A 350 -0.21 7.35 23.61
C PHE A 350 -1.70 7.75 23.55
N GLU A 351 -2.54 7.26 24.45
CA GLU A 351 -3.96 7.64 24.53
C GLU A 351 -4.11 9.16 24.64
N SER A 352 -3.47 9.78 25.64
CA SER A 352 -3.56 11.22 25.85
C SER A 352 -3.00 12.04 24.67
N MET A 353 -1.99 11.53 23.97
CA MET A 353 -1.48 12.14 22.73
C MET A 353 -2.54 12.13 21.63
N PHE A 354 -3.16 10.98 21.38
CA PHE A 354 -4.18 10.88 20.33
C PHE A 354 -5.44 11.70 20.67
N GLU A 355 -5.85 11.76 21.92
CA GLU A 355 -6.93 12.63 22.37
C GLU A 355 -6.61 14.08 22.10
N LEU A 356 -5.41 14.54 22.46
CA LEU A 356 -4.92 15.91 22.27
C LEU A 356 -4.88 16.26 20.76
N LEU A 357 -4.34 15.39 19.92
CA LEU A 357 -4.28 15.57 18.47
C LEU A 357 -5.67 15.73 17.87
N ASN A 358 -6.61 14.85 18.26
CA ASN A 358 -7.98 14.86 17.77
C ASN A 358 -8.75 16.11 18.19
N GLN A 359 -8.69 16.49 19.47
CA GLN A 359 -9.39 17.65 20.01
C GLN A 359 -8.92 18.97 19.39
N ASN A 360 -7.67 19.03 18.95
CA ASN A 360 -7.06 20.23 18.39
C ASN A 360 -6.99 20.22 16.85
N HIS A 361 -7.46 19.18 16.19
CA HIS A 361 -7.32 19.00 14.73
C HIS A 361 -5.87 19.24 14.27
N THR A 362 -4.93 18.63 14.99
CA THR A 362 -3.51 18.83 14.75
C THR A 362 -3.02 17.95 13.60
N ASP A 363 -2.25 18.52 12.69
CA ASP A 363 -1.65 17.80 11.57
C ASP A 363 -0.76 16.67 12.06
N TYR A 364 -1.12 15.45 11.68
CA TYR A 364 -0.53 14.21 12.20
C TYR A 364 0.97 14.10 11.89
N THR A 365 1.33 14.27 10.65
CA THR A 365 2.72 14.13 10.19
C THR A 365 3.60 15.24 10.75
N ARG A 366 3.12 16.48 10.73
CA ARG A 366 3.88 17.64 11.25
C ARG A 366 4.11 17.56 12.74
N PHE A 367 3.17 17.05 13.51
CA PHE A 367 3.35 16.86 14.96
C PHE A 367 4.55 15.95 15.27
N PHE A 368 4.60 14.76 14.68
CA PHE A 368 5.73 13.85 14.93
C PHE A 368 7.04 14.39 14.40
N ARG A 369 7.01 15.09 13.26
CA ARG A 369 8.22 15.72 12.73
C ARG A 369 8.71 16.87 13.58
N ALA A 370 7.84 17.67 14.15
CA ALA A 370 8.21 18.74 15.10
C ALA A 370 8.83 18.16 16.39
N LEU A 371 8.22 17.09 16.97
CA LEU A 371 8.82 16.38 18.11
C LEU A 371 10.23 15.87 17.81
N SER A 372 10.48 15.41 16.58
CA SER A 372 11.79 14.90 16.14
C SER A 372 12.88 16.00 16.05
N ASN A 373 12.52 17.25 16.19
CA ASN A 373 13.43 18.39 16.06
C ASN A 373 13.63 19.16 17.38
N LEU A 374 13.19 18.63 18.51
CA LEU A 374 13.36 19.27 19.84
C LEU A 374 14.82 19.49 20.26
N ASP A 375 15.78 18.83 19.59
CA ASP A 375 17.22 19.08 19.75
C ASP A 375 17.70 20.33 19.00
N LYS A 376 16.95 20.80 18.00
CA LYS A 376 17.32 21.90 17.08
C LYS A 376 16.37 23.10 17.13
N GLN A 377 15.17 22.90 17.67
CA GLN A 377 14.08 23.88 17.67
C GLN A 377 13.51 24.02 19.09
N PRO A 378 12.99 25.20 19.45
CA PRO A 378 12.30 25.38 20.72
C PRO A 378 11.09 24.48 20.86
N ALA A 379 10.79 24.02 22.09
CA ALA A 379 9.57 23.27 22.40
C ALA A 379 8.27 24.00 21.97
N GLN A 380 8.34 25.33 21.89
CA GLN A 380 7.25 26.18 21.41
C GLN A 380 6.77 25.83 20.01
N GLU A 381 7.66 25.36 19.12
CA GLU A 381 7.30 24.90 17.77
C GLU A 381 6.31 23.73 17.78
N VAL A 382 6.41 22.84 18.78
CA VAL A 382 5.45 21.74 19.00
C VAL A 382 4.15 22.28 19.58
N ILE A 383 4.21 23.13 20.58
CA ILE A 383 3.05 23.71 21.29
C ILE A 383 2.20 24.54 20.34
N ASP A 384 2.81 25.31 19.43
CA ASP A 384 2.13 26.18 18.47
C ASP A 384 1.35 25.40 17.39
N LEU A 385 1.50 24.08 17.30
CA LEU A 385 0.68 23.22 16.46
C LEU A 385 -0.74 23.03 17.03
N PHE A 386 -0.96 23.35 18.30
CA PHE A 386 -2.21 23.09 19.00
C PHE A 386 -3.01 24.39 19.27
N ILE A 387 -4.32 24.28 19.26
CA ILE A 387 -5.23 25.34 19.67
C ILE A 387 -5.14 25.51 21.19
N ASP A 388 -5.23 24.39 21.94
CA ASP A 388 -5.05 24.35 23.40
C ASP A 388 -3.57 24.17 23.75
N ARG A 389 -2.89 25.29 23.89
CA ARG A 389 -1.44 25.33 24.21
C ARG A 389 -1.12 24.87 25.62
N GLU A 390 -2.04 25.05 26.58
CA GLU A 390 -1.85 24.61 27.96
C GLU A 390 -1.87 23.08 28.04
N ALA A 391 -2.85 22.45 27.39
CA ALA A 391 -2.91 20.99 27.29
C ALA A 391 -1.70 20.41 26.52
N ALA A 392 -1.27 21.08 25.45
CA ALA A 392 -0.09 20.69 24.69
C ALA A 392 1.19 20.76 25.52
N GLN A 393 1.37 21.82 26.31
CA GLN A 393 2.50 21.94 27.24
C GLN A 393 2.48 20.83 28.29
N ALA A 394 1.31 20.59 28.91
CA ALA A 394 1.16 19.55 29.93
C ALA A 394 1.52 18.15 29.40
N TRP A 395 1.06 17.83 28.18
CA TRP A 395 1.40 16.57 27.53
C TRP A 395 2.90 16.51 27.21
N LEU A 396 3.48 17.58 26.69
CA LEU A 396 4.90 17.63 26.36
C LEU A 396 5.80 17.46 27.60
N ASP A 397 5.40 18.01 28.75
CA ASP A 397 6.12 17.80 30.01
C ASP A 397 6.10 16.32 30.44
N LEU A 398 4.94 15.65 30.29
CA LEU A 398 4.83 14.19 30.55
C LEU A 398 5.70 13.38 29.60
N TYR A 399 5.69 13.72 28.30
CA TYR A 399 6.52 13.08 27.29
C TYR A 399 8.02 13.26 27.60
N LEU A 400 8.47 14.47 27.93
CA LEU A 400 9.88 14.73 28.26
C LEU A 400 10.31 14.00 29.53
N ALA A 401 9.46 13.97 30.57
CA ALA A 401 9.72 13.17 31.77
C ALA A 401 9.83 11.67 31.46
N ARG A 402 9.01 11.16 30.54
CA ARG A 402 9.11 9.78 30.05
C ARG A 402 10.43 9.55 29.31
N CYS A 403 10.90 10.51 28.52
CA CYS A 403 12.17 10.42 27.80
C CYS A 403 13.40 10.35 28.71
N GLU A 404 13.35 10.93 29.90
CA GLU A 404 14.45 10.87 30.89
C GLU A 404 14.71 9.44 31.43
N LEU A 405 13.74 8.52 31.24
CA LEU A 405 13.85 7.12 31.62
C LEU A 405 14.52 6.25 30.55
N GLU A 406 14.80 6.83 29.38
CA GLU A 406 15.38 6.08 28.27
C GLU A 406 16.88 5.83 28.44
N VAL A 407 17.26 4.57 28.29
CA VAL A 407 18.66 4.12 28.32
C VAL A 407 19.00 3.32 27.07
N ASP A 408 20.27 3.30 26.72
CA ASP A 408 20.79 2.46 25.65
C ASP A 408 20.99 0.98 26.11
N GLU A 409 21.57 0.17 25.24
CA GLU A 409 21.80 -1.27 25.49
C GLU A 409 22.76 -1.57 26.65
N ILE A 410 23.59 -0.59 27.03
CA ILE A 410 24.54 -0.69 28.14
C ILE A 410 24.05 0.03 29.41
N GLY A 411 22.86 0.59 29.40
CA GLY A 411 22.22 1.25 30.53
C GLY A 411 22.56 2.73 30.69
N GLU A 412 23.22 3.36 29.71
CA GLU A 412 23.53 4.79 29.72
C GLU A 412 22.31 5.61 29.20
N PRO A 413 22.06 6.80 29.79
CA PRO A 413 20.97 7.68 29.35
C PRO A 413 21.10 8.09 27.87
N ILE A 414 20.01 8.01 27.15
CA ILE A 414 19.94 8.44 25.73
C ILE A 414 19.81 9.97 25.68
N SER A 415 20.76 10.65 25.03
CA SER A 415 20.69 12.10 24.87
C SER A 415 19.52 12.54 24.01
N ALA A 416 19.05 13.78 24.18
CA ALA A 416 17.99 14.37 23.34
C ALA A 416 18.39 14.38 21.86
N GLU A 417 19.65 14.64 21.54
CA GLU A 417 20.16 14.63 20.18
C GLU A 417 20.09 13.24 19.54
N GLN A 418 20.57 12.21 20.23
CA GLN A 418 20.49 10.81 19.76
C GLN A 418 19.04 10.37 19.56
N ARG A 419 18.15 10.71 20.50
CA ARG A 419 16.72 10.40 20.41
C ARG A 419 16.08 11.07 19.20
N CYS A 420 16.27 12.38 19.03
CA CYS A 420 15.70 13.15 17.93
C CYS A 420 16.22 12.67 16.57
N GLU A 421 17.49 12.25 16.46
CA GLU A 421 18.03 11.67 15.24
C GLU A 421 17.31 10.36 14.86
N GLN A 422 17.09 9.46 15.83
CA GLN A 422 16.33 8.24 15.62
C GLN A 422 14.87 8.53 15.24
N MET A 423 14.25 9.51 15.87
CA MET A 423 12.89 9.96 15.56
C MET A 423 12.77 10.51 14.14
N ARG A 424 13.78 11.25 13.64
CA ARG A 424 13.79 11.73 12.25
C ARG A 424 13.78 10.59 11.22
N GLN A 425 14.33 9.43 11.56
CA GLN A 425 14.30 8.23 10.71
C GLN A 425 12.98 7.45 10.81
N ALA A 426 12.17 7.69 11.84
CA ALA A 426 10.88 7.06 12.06
C ALA A 426 9.69 7.98 11.68
N ASN A 427 9.92 9.28 11.57
CA ASN A 427 8.90 10.29 11.31
C ASN A 427 9.17 10.98 9.98
N PRO A 428 8.38 10.67 8.94
CA PRO A 428 8.56 11.28 7.63
C PRO A 428 8.32 12.79 7.70
N LYS A 429 9.04 13.52 6.88
CA LYS A 429 8.80 14.93 6.62
C LYS A 429 7.77 15.12 5.50
N TYR A 430 7.79 14.20 4.56
CA TYR A 430 6.94 14.23 3.37
C TYR A 430 6.03 13.02 3.31
N ILE A 431 4.76 13.25 3.01
CA ILE A 431 3.75 12.24 2.71
C ILE A 431 3.00 12.64 1.44
N LEU A 432 2.38 11.68 0.76
CA LEU A 432 1.54 11.96 -0.39
C LEU A 432 0.18 12.51 0.04
N ARG A 433 0.11 13.82 0.29
CA ARG A 433 -1.17 14.49 0.55
C ARG A 433 -2.03 14.53 -0.73
N ASN A 434 -3.33 14.41 -0.57
CA ASN A 434 -4.24 14.36 -1.72
C ASN A 434 -4.14 15.59 -2.63
N TYR A 435 -3.96 16.79 -2.07
CA TYR A 435 -3.81 18.01 -2.86
C TYR A 435 -2.52 18.03 -3.71
N LEU A 436 -1.45 17.41 -3.23
CA LEU A 436 -0.20 17.29 -3.99
C LEU A 436 -0.37 16.36 -5.21
N ALA A 437 -1.05 15.22 -5.00
CA ALA A 437 -1.41 14.34 -6.10
C ALA A 437 -2.29 15.06 -7.14
N GLN A 438 -3.25 15.87 -6.69
CA GLN A 438 -4.11 16.64 -7.59
C GLN A 438 -3.33 17.66 -8.41
N LEU A 439 -2.40 18.40 -7.80
CA LEU A 439 -1.55 19.33 -8.54
C LEU A 439 -0.69 18.65 -9.62
N ALA A 440 -0.22 17.44 -9.33
CA ALA A 440 0.50 16.64 -10.31
C ALA A 440 -0.41 16.15 -11.46
N ILE A 441 -1.66 15.80 -11.13
CA ILE A 441 -2.67 15.39 -12.11
C ILE A 441 -3.04 16.55 -13.03
N ASP A 442 -3.32 17.73 -12.46
CA ASP A 442 -3.70 18.92 -13.22
C ASP A 442 -2.64 19.29 -14.27
N LYS A 443 -1.35 19.28 -13.89
CA LYS A 443 -0.25 19.50 -14.83
C LYS A 443 -0.12 18.38 -15.87
N ALA A 444 -0.29 17.14 -15.45
CA ALA A 444 -0.18 15.99 -16.34
C ALA A 444 -1.31 15.96 -17.39
N GLU A 445 -2.51 16.43 -17.08
CA GLU A 445 -3.62 16.62 -18.02
C GLU A 445 -3.28 17.65 -19.10
N GLU A 446 -2.40 18.61 -18.80
CA GLU A 446 -1.84 19.59 -19.75
C GLU A 446 -0.59 19.08 -20.52
N GLY A 447 -0.15 17.85 -20.21
CA GLY A 447 1.03 17.22 -20.81
C GLY A 447 2.35 17.51 -20.09
N ASP A 448 2.34 18.17 -18.94
CA ASP A 448 3.51 18.42 -18.09
C ASP A 448 3.61 17.38 -16.95
N PHE A 449 4.51 16.42 -17.09
CA PHE A 449 4.74 15.36 -16.09
C PHE A 449 5.80 15.70 -15.03
N SER A 450 6.33 16.92 -15.06
CA SER A 450 7.42 17.35 -14.17
C SER A 450 7.08 17.21 -12.69
N GLU A 451 5.81 17.46 -12.32
CA GLU A 451 5.34 17.35 -10.94
C GLU A 451 5.20 15.90 -10.46
N VAL A 452 4.81 14.99 -11.37
CA VAL A 452 4.80 13.53 -11.09
C VAL A 452 6.21 13.06 -10.77
N HIS A 453 7.21 13.45 -11.56
CA HIS A 453 8.61 13.08 -11.34
C HIS A 453 9.14 13.66 -10.02
N ARG A 454 8.85 14.92 -9.73
CA ARG A 454 9.28 15.60 -8.51
C ARG A 454 8.69 14.96 -7.25
N LEU A 455 7.38 14.69 -7.25
CA LEU A 455 6.74 14.00 -6.14
C LEU A 455 7.29 12.59 -5.94
N ALA A 456 7.50 11.83 -7.02
CA ALA A 456 8.09 10.50 -6.93
C ALA A 456 9.50 10.55 -6.31
N GLU A 457 10.33 11.55 -6.66
CA GLU A 457 11.65 11.75 -6.08
C GLU A 457 11.57 12.08 -4.58
N ILE A 458 10.76 13.06 -4.19
CA ILE A 458 10.58 13.47 -2.80
C ILE A 458 10.11 12.29 -1.93
N LEU A 459 9.13 11.53 -2.43
CA LEU A 459 8.45 10.47 -1.67
C LEU A 459 9.27 9.17 -1.56
N ARG A 460 10.32 8.99 -2.36
CA ARG A 460 11.29 7.90 -2.17
C ARG A 460 12.19 8.12 -0.95
N HIS A 461 12.40 9.38 -0.56
CA HIS A 461 13.24 9.77 0.57
C HIS A 461 12.46 10.60 1.59
N PRO A 462 11.33 10.08 2.14
CA PRO A 462 10.36 10.88 2.90
C PRO A 462 10.89 11.36 4.25
N TYR A 463 11.96 10.74 4.75
CA TYR A 463 12.57 11.06 6.05
C TYR A 463 13.66 12.13 5.95
N ASP A 464 14.22 12.33 4.76
CA ASP A 464 15.33 13.24 4.55
C ASP A 464 14.88 14.71 4.62
N SER A 465 15.83 15.56 5.03
CA SER A 465 15.65 17.00 4.88
C SER A 465 16.02 17.37 3.44
N GLN A 466 15.04 17.83 2.66
CA GLN A 466 15.18 18.24 1.26
C GLN A 466 14.83 19.74 1.20
N PRO A 467 15.78 20.66 1.44
CA PRO A 467 15.49 22.09 1.62
C PRO A 467 14.82 22.74 0.41
N GLU A 468 15.11 22.27 -0.79
CA GLU A 468 14.51 22.74 -2.05
C GLU A 468 13.01 22.37 -2.16
N PHE A 469 12.55 21.39 -1.37
CA PHE A 469 11.18 20.88 -1.40
C PHE A 469 10.38 21.19 -0.12
N GLU A 470 10.80 22.17 0.68
CA GLU A 470 10.09 22.59 1.91
C GLU A 470 8.60 22.88 1.70
N ALA A 471 8.23 23.34 0.52
CA ALA A 471 6.83 23.65 0.19
C ALA A 471 5.92 22.42 0.27
N TYR A 472 6.44 21.22 0.01
CA TYR A 472 5.70 19.95 0.01
C TYR A 472 5.44 19.40 1.42
N ALA A 473 6.11 19.92 2.45
CA ALA A 473 5.91 19.54 3.84
C ALA A 473 4.92 20.47 4.58
N LYS A 474 4.38 21.50 3.89
CA LYS A 474 3.45 22.47 4.49
C LYS A 474 2.06 21.88 4.67
N LEU A 475 1.25 22.61 5.45
CA LEU A 475 -0.19 22.35 5.57
C LEU A 475 -0.87 22.42 4.19
N PRO A 476 -1.86 21.57 3.95
CA PRO A 476 -2.67 21.67 2.74
C PRO A 476 -3.43 23.00 2.71
N PRO A 477 -3.66 23.55 1.50
CA PRO A 477 -4.55 24.72 1.35
C PRO A 477 -6.00 24.32 1.70
N GLU A 478 -6.83 25.30 2.00
CA GLU A 478 -8.24 25.08 2.39
C GLU A 478 -9.02 24.22 1.39
N TRP A 479 -8.77 24.40 0.09
CA TRP A 479 -9.43 23.57 -0.92
C TRP A 479 -8.93 22.12 -0.88
N GLY A 480 -7.66 21.90 -0.52
CA GLY A 480 -7.06 20.56 -0.44
C GLY A 480 -7.64 19.71 0.69
N LYS A 481 -7.99 20.32 1.81
CA LYS A 481 -8.66 19.64 2.94
C LYS A 481 -10.10 19.20 2.62
N LYS A 482 -10.74 19.83 1.62
CA LYS A 482 -12.15 19.59 1.24
C LYS A 482 -12.30 18.74 -0.02
N MET A 483 -11.22 18.12 -0.48
CA MET A 483 -11.27 17.29 -1.68
C MET A 483 -12.05 16.00 -1.44
N GLU A 484 -13.00 15.73 -2.32
CA GLU A 484 -13.75 14.48 -2.36
C GLU A 484 -13.11 13.53 -3.37
N ILE A 485 -12.79 12.32 -2.94
CA ILE A 485 -12.20 11.28 -3.78
C ILE A 485 -13.13 10.07 -3.78
N SER A 486 -13.43 9.54 -4.96
CA SER A 486 -14.30 8.39 -5.13
C SER A 486 -13.58 7.21 -5.76
N CYS A 487 -14.22 6.04 -5.80
CA CYS A 487 -13.70 4.86 -6.49
C CYS A 487 -13.55 5.06 -8.01
N SER A 488 -14.21 6.09 -8.58
CA SER A 488 -14.06 6.50 -9.98
C SER A 488 -12.95 7.52 -10.19
N SER A 489 -12.35 7.99 -9.09
CA SER A 489 -11.32 9.05 -9.11
C SER A 489 -9.95 8.49 -9.46
#